data_36b752a406c7970019d23dd99284b2a1
#
_entry.id   36b752a406c7970019d23dd99284b2a1
#
_cell.length_a   1.000
_cell.length_b   1.000
_cell.length_c   1.000
_cell.angle_alpha   90.00
_cell.angle_beta   90.00
_cell.angle_gamma   90.00
#
_symmetry.space_group_name_H-M   'P 1'
#
loop_
_entity.id
_entity.type
_entity.pdbx_description
1 polymer ?
#
loop_
_entity_poly.entity_id
_entity_poly.type
_entity_poly.pdbx_seq_one_letter_code
_entity_poly.pdbx_strand_id
1 'polypeptide(L)'
;MKLSIVIVSYNVRSFVAQCLDSVQKASEGLDGVEVFVVDNASSDDTVDYIGHHYPWVRLIANDDNLGFSRANNIAIRQAEGEYILLLNPDTIVAEPTLRECVSFMDAHPQAGGLGVRMHNADGSLAPESRRAIPSPWVSCLKMLGFTKRYYMSHLSWDEPGRIEVVSGAFFMLRRKALDQVGLLDEDFFMYGEDIDLSYRLLKGGWENWYHPSDIVHFKGESTQKSSFRYVHVFYQAMLIFFRKHYGHLSIFFTLPVKLAIYFRAALALIDIIRKKLHL
;
A
#
# COMPACT_ATOMS: atom_id res chain seq x y z
N MET A 1 13.36 17.41 7.92
CA MET A 1 13.50 16.55 6.73
C MET A 1 12.42 16.86 5.70
N LYS A 2 12.68 16.67 4.40
CA LYS A 2 11.68 16.86 3.33
C LYS A 2 10.86 15.59 3.11
N LEU A 3 11.54 14.43 3.05
CA LEU A 3 10.94 13.14 2.75
C LEU A 3 11.43 12.05 3.72
N SER A 4 10.52 11.33 4.35
CA SER A 4 10.80 10.11 5.10
C SER A 4 10.23 8.92 4.34
N ILE A 5 11.08 7.97 3.97
CA ILE A 5 10.69 6.75 3.27
C ILE A 5 10.63 5.62 4.29
N VAL A 6 9.51 4.92 4.33
CA VAL A 6 9.26 3.80 5.26
C VAL A 6 9.05 2.52 4.45
N ILE A 7 9.90 1.54 4.67
CA ILE A 7 9.87 0.22 4.02
C ILE A 7 9.69 -0.83 5.11
N VAL A 8 8.65 -1.65 5.00
CA VAL A 8 8.43 -2.79 5.91
C VAL A 8 8.91 -4.06 5.23
N SER A 9 9.82 -4.80 5.87
CA SER A 9 10.43 -6.04 5.36
C SER A 9 9.99 -7.26 6.16
N TYR A 10 9.79 -8.39 5.48
CA TYR A 10 9.58 -9.70 6.10
C TYR A 10 10.01 -10.84 5.17
N ASN A 11 11.16 -11.46 5.42
CA ASN A 11 11.72 -12.57 4.64
C ASN A 11 11.86 -12.28 3.13
N VAL A 12 12.40 -11.10 2.77
CA VAL A 12 12.55 -10.64 1.38
C VAL A 12 13.87 -9.92 1.14
N ARG A 13 14.97 -10.40 1.71
CA ARG A 13 16.29 -9.77 1.65
C ARG A 13 16.68 -9.25 0.26
N SER A 14 16.58 -10.09 -0.77
CA SER A 14 17.01 -9.72 -2.12
C SER A 14 16.15 -8.61 -2.74
N PHE A 15 14.86 -8.56 -2.43
CA PHE A 15 13.97 -7.51 -2.91
C PHE A 15 14.20 -6.19 -2.16
N VAL A 16 14.30 -6.23 -0.82
CA VAL A 16 14.55 -5.00 -0.06
C VAL A 16 15.91 -4.39 -0.41
N ALA A 17 16.93 -5.19 -0.73
CA ALA A 17 18.21 -4.71 -1.23
C ALA A 17 18.05 -3.96 -2.56
N GLN A 18 17.38 -4.55 -3.56
CA GLN A 18 17.11 -3.89 -4.84
C GLN A 18 16.26 -2.62 -4.67
N CYS A 19 15.27 -2.66 -3.78
CA CYS A 19 14.47 -1.49 -3.44
C CYS A 19 15.35 -0.36 -2.89
N LEU A 20 16.22 -0.65 -1.91
CA LEU A 20 17.13 0.32 -1.30
C LEU A 20 18.12 0.90 -2.31
N ASP A 21 18.69 0.08 -3.21
CA ASP A 21 19.56 0.55 -4.30
C ASP A 21 18.83 1.53 -5.22
N SER A 22 17.56 1.25 -5.55
CA SER A 22 16.75 2.14 -6.38
C SER A 22 16.36 3.43 -5.65
N VAL A 23 16.04 3.34 -4.36
CA VAL A 23 15.73 4.48 -3.50
C VAL A 23 16.95 5.40 -3.36
N GLN A 24 18.14 4.84 -3.18
CA GLN A 24 19.38 5.61 -3.08
C GLN A 24 19.58 6.46 -4.33
N LYS A 25 19.48 5.86 -5.53
CA LYS A 25 19.59 6.56 -6.81
C LYS A 25 18.49 7.61 -6.99
N ALA A 26 17.24 7.25 -6.73
CA ALA A 26 16.10 8.17 -6.86
C ALA A 26 16.16 9.35 -5.88
N SER A 27 16.90 9.21 -4.78
CA SER A 27 17.11 10.26 -3.78
C SER A 27 18.23 11.22 -4.13
N GLU A 28 19.04 10.94 -5.15
CA GLU A 28 20.13 11.81 -5.58
C GLU A 28 19.58 13.20 -5.99
N GLY A 29 20.15 14.25 -5.40
CA GLY A 29 19.72 15.63 -5.62
C GLY A 29 18.42 16.04 -4.91
N LEU A 30 17.89 15.20 -4.00
CA LEU A 30 16.85 15.55 -3.05
C LEU A 30 17.47 15.78 -1.67
N ASP A 31 17.43 17.02 -1.17
CA ASP A 31 17.90 17.32 0.17
C ASP A 31 16.91 16.87 1.24
N GLY A 32 17.44 16.39 2.36
CA GLY A 32 16.64 16.06 3.53
C GLY A 32 15.77 14.80 3.36
N VAL A 33 16.34 13.75 2.80
CA VAL A 33 15.74 12.41 2.74
C VAL A 33 16.25 11.55 3.89
N GLU A 34 15.37 10.84 4.57
CA GLU A 34 15.69 9.79 5.53
C GLU A 34 14.93 8.50 5.16
N VAL A 35 15.55 7.36 5.41
CA VAL A 35 14.97 6.05 5.07
C VAL A 35 14.94 5.16 6.29
N PHE A 36 13.76 4.62 6.57
CA PHE A 36 13.52 3.61 7.59
C PHE A 36 13.27 2.27 6.93
N VAL A 37 13.90 1.23 7.43
CA VAL A 37 13.48 -0.15 7.18
C VAL A 37 13.01 -0.73 8.51
N VAL A 38 11.76 -1.21 8.52
CA VAL A 38 11.18 -1.91 9.68
C VAL A 38 11.11 -3.39 9.32
N ASP A 39 12.00 -4.16 9.91
CA ASP A 39 12.00 -5.61 9.74
C ASP A 39 11.01 -6.25 10.72
N ASN A 40 10.09 -7.03 10.18
CA ASN A 40 8.98 -7.64 10.94
C ASN A 40 9.32 -9.06 11.43
N ALA A 41 10.47 -9.23 12.08
CA ALA A 41 11.00 -10.51 12.55
C ALA A 41 11.29 -11.48 11.40
N SER A 42 12.09 -11.06 10.42
CA SER A 42 12.58 -11.93 9.35
C SER A 42 13.45 -13.06 9.95
N SER A 43 13.28 -14.25 9.41
CA SER A 43 14.07 -15.44 9.78
C SER A 43 15.24 -15.69 8.83
N ASP A 44 15.34 -14.90 7.76
CA ASP A 44 16.51 -14.86 6.86
C ASP A 44 17.54 -13.84 7.38
N ASP A 45 18.62 -13.64 6.65
CA ASP A 45 19.70 -12.71 7.01
C ASP A 45 19.41 -11.23 6.65
N THR A 46 18.13 -10.84 6.48
CA THR A 46 17.73 -9.48 6.09
C THR A 46 18.31 -8.42 7.02
N VAL A 47 18.16 -8.59 8.33
CA VAL A 47 18.58 -7.60 9.34
C VAL A 47 20.08 -7.36 9.28
N ASP A 48 20.87 -8.46 9.32
CA ASP A 48 22.33 -8.39 9.27
C ASP A 48 22.82 -7.80 7.94
N TYR A 49 22.20 -8.21 6.85
CA TYR A 49 22.54 -7.73 5.52
C TYR A 49 22.32 -6.20 5.39
N ILE A 50 21.14 -5.71 5.80
CA ILE A 50 20.84 -4.27 5.74
C ILE A 50 21.77 -3.48 6.64
N GLY A 51 22.00 -3.94 7.88
CA GLY A 51 22.89 -3.26 8.83
C GLY A 51 24.31 -3.09 8.32
N HIS A 52 24.82 -4.05 7.55
CA HIS A 52 26.18 -4.00 7.00
C HIS A 52 26.29 -3.22 5.68
N HIS A 53 25.29 -3.36 4.77
CA HIS A 53 25.40 -2.82 3.41
C HIS A 53 24.76 -1.45 3.25
N TYR A 54 23.81 -1.07 4.12
CA TYR A 54 23.07 0.19 4.04
C TYR A 54 23.16 1.00 5.34
N PRO A 55 24.36 1.45 5.76
CA PRO A 55 24.55 2.14 7.05
C PRO A 55 23.83 3.50 7.13
N TRP A 56 23.34 4.02 6.01
CA TRP A 56 22.54 5.24 5.93
C TRP A 56 21.04 5.01 6.24
N VAL A 57 20.60 3.77 6.34
CA VAL A 57 19.22 3.39 6.66
C VAL A 57 19.04 3.33 8.18
N ARG A 58 17.92 3.85 8.66
CA ARG A 58 17.48 3.64 10.04
C ARG A 58 16.74 2.29 10.13
N LEU A 59 17.46 1.26 10.56
CA LEU A 59 16.92 -0.10 10.70
C LEU A 59 16.23 -0.26 12.06
N ILE A 60 14.99 -0.75 12.04
CA ILE A 60 14.19 -1.12 13.21
C ILE A 60 13.84 -2.59 13.07
N ALA A 61 14.37 -3.45 13.94
CA ALA A 61 14.07 -4.88 13.96
C ALA A 61 13.03 -5.15 15.06
N ASN A 62 11.88 -5.69 14.68
CA ASN A 62 10.84 -6.12 15.62
C ASN A 62 11.08 -7.58 16.05
N ASP A 63 10.72 -7.92 17.26
CA ASP A 63 10.79 -9.29 17.79
C ASP A 63 9.72 -10.22 17.18
N ASP A 64 8.59 -9.65 16.74
CA ASP A 64 7.45 -10.36 16.15
C ASP A 64 6.97 -9.69 14.86
N ASN A 65 6.29 -10.47 13.99
CA ASN A 65 5.61 -9.93 12.83
C ASN A 65 4.32 -9.19 13.25
N LEU A 66 4.41 -7.88 13.40
CA LEU A 66 3.33 -6.99 13.85
C LEU A 66 2.30 -6.68 12.74
N GLY A 67 2.54 -7.11 11.51
CA GLY A 67 1.77 -6.73 10.32
C GLY A 67 2.19 -5.39 9.74
N PHE A 68 1.58 -5.03 8.60
CA PHE A 68 1.99 -3.88 7.80
C PHE A 68 1.68 -2.54 8.49
N SER A 69 0.46 -2.38 9.03
CA SER A 69 0.03 -1.11 9.63
C SER A 69 0.86 -0.73 10.86
N ARG A 70 1.04 -1.66 11.81
CA ARG A 70 1.80 -1.39 13.03
C ARG A 70 3.27 -1.13 12.74
N ALA A 71 3.87 -1.92 11.87
CA ALA A 71 5.27 -1.75 11.49
C ALA A 71 5.51 -0.38 10.85
N ASN A 72 4.68 0.04 9.88
CA ASN A 72 4.78 1.38 9.32
C ASN A 72 4.60 2.46 10.37
N ASN A 73 3.63 2.33 11.27
CA ASN A 73 3.35 3.32 12.30
C ASN A 73 4.54 3.52 13.27
N ILE A 74 5.33 2.47 13.54
CA ILE A 74 6.56 2.57 14.37
C ILE A 74 7.55 3.56 13.73
N ALA A 75 7.79 3.44 12.43
CA ALA A 75 8.69 4.34 11.71
C ALA A 75 8.08 5.74 11.51
N ILE A 76 6.78 5.83 11.16
CA ILE A 76 6.11 7.12 10.94
C ILE A 76 6.18 8.02 12.20
N ARG A 77 6.07 7.43 13.41
CA ARG A 77 6.19 8.17 14.68
C ARG A 77 7.58 8.75 14.93
N GLN A 78 8.63 8.18 14.31
CA GLN A 78 10.02 8.63 14.41
C GLN A 78 10.44 9.50 13.22
N ALA A 79 9.67 9.46 12.15
CA ALA A 79 9.95 10.17 10.91
C ALA A 79 9.73 11.68 11.07
N GLU A 80 10.62 12.49 10.47
CA GLU A 80 10.61 13.97 10.57
C GLU A 80 10.23 14.64 9.24
N GLY A 81 10.03 13.88 8.16
CA GLY A 81 9.74 14.40 6.84
C GLY A 81 8.43 15.18 6.75
N GLU A 82 8.41 16.23 5.94
CA GLU A 82 7.18 16.91 5.52
C GLU A 82 6.25 15.97 4.77
N TYR A 83 6.87 15.06 3.99
CA TYR A 83 6.21 13.95 3.33
C TYR A 83 6.68 12.62 3.89
N ILE A 84 5.75 11.67 3.96
CA ILE A 84 6.00 10.27 4.35
C ILE A 84 5.69 9.40 3.14
N LEU A 85 6.64 8.61 2.69
CA LEU A 85 6.42 7.61 1.65
C LEU A 85 6.38 6.23 2.27
N LEU A 86 5.22 5.57 2.21
CA LEU A 86 5.13 4.14 2.44
C LEU A 86 5.51 3.44 1.14
N LEU A 87 6.50 2.55 1.20
CA LEU A 87 7.04 1.87 0.03
C LEU A 87 7.17 0.37 0.30
N ASN A 88 6.64 -0.46 -0.57
CA ASN A 88 6.81 -1.90 -0.46
C ASN A 88 8.26 -2.31 -0.76
N PRO A 89 8.79 -3.34 -0.06
CA PRO A 89 10.17 -3.81 -0.24
C PRO A 89 10.42 -4.48 -1.60
N ASP A 90 9.35 -4.92 -2.30
CA ASP A 90 9.38 -5.54 -3.63
C ASP A 90 9.09 -4.54 -4.76
N THR A 91 9.59 -3.29 -4.60
CA THR A 91 9.46 -2.22 -5.61
C THR A 91 10.83 -1.75 -6.10
N ILE A 92 10.88 -1.29 -7.36
CA ILE A 92 12.00 -0.52 -7.92
C ILE A 92 11.47 0.85 -8.31
N VAL A 93 12.07 1.89 -7.75
CA VAL A 93 11.71 3.30 -7.97
C VAL A 93 12.55 3.84 -9.12
N ALA A 94 11.93 4.41 -10.16
CA ALA A 94 12.66 5.08 -11.22
C ALA A 94 13.33 6.38 -10.70
N GLU A 95 14.51 6.71 -11.22
CA GLU A 95 15.33 7.82 -10.73
C GLU A 95 14.58 9.16 -10.58
N PRO A 96 13.74 9.63 -11.53
CA PRO A 96 13.05 10.91 -11.40
C PRO A 96 11.89 10.89 -10.42
N THR A 97 11.36 9.70 -10.06
CA THR A 97 10.06 9.53 -9.40
C THR A 97 9.95 10.29 -8.08
N LEU A 98 10.93 10.17 -7.19
CA LEU A 98 10.84 10.83 -5.87
C LEU A 98 10.82 12.35 -6.01
N ARG A 99 11.66 12.91 -6.88
CA ARG A 99 11.76 14.35 -7.12
C ARG A 99 10.47 14.89 -7.75
N GLU A 100 9.95 14.20 -8.75
CA GLU A 100 8.69 14.57 -9.40
C GLU A 100 7.52 14.53 -8.42
N CYS A 101 7.42 13.47 -7.60
CA CYS A 101 6.37 13.37 -6.59
C CYS A 101 6.45 14.45 -5.52
N VAL A 102 7.65 14.77 -5.00
CA VAL A 102 7.85 15.87 -4.04
C VAL A 102 7.45 17.20 -4.68
N SER A 103 7.92 17.48 -5.90
CA SER A 103 7.56 18.70 -6.62
C SER A 103 6.05 18.82 -6.86
N PHE A 104 5.41 17.71 -7.22
CA PHE A 104 3.95 17.67 -7.39
C PHE A 104 3.22 17.98 -6.08
N MET A 105 3.63 17.35 -4.98
CA MET A 105 3.06 17.60 -3.65
C MET A 105 3.24 19.05 -3.22
N ASP A 106 4.41 19.66 -3.49
CA ASP A 106 4.66 21.08 -3.19
C ASP A 106 3.73 22.00 -3.99
N ALA A 107 3.48 21.70 -5.26
CA ALA A 107 2.59 22.47 -6.13
C ALA A 107 1.09 22.26 -5.80
N HIS A 108 0.74 21.20 -5.07
CA HIS A 108 -0.66 20.83 -4.77
C HIS A 108 -0.90 20.76 -3.25
N PRO A 109 -1.10 21.89 -2.53
CA PRO A 109 -1.25 21.89 -1.06
C PRO A 109 -2.42 21.08 -0.53
N GLN A 110 -3.44 20.82 -1.34
CA GLN A 110 -4.61 19.99 -0.99
C GLN A 110 -4.35 18.49 -1.19
N ALA A 111 -3.26 18.10 -1.85
CA ALA A 111 -2.90 16.70 -1.97
C ALA A 111 -2.48 16.15 -0.60
N GLY A 112 -3.30 15.25 -0.04
CA GLY A 112 -3.02 14.51 1.19
C GLY A 112 -2.31 13.20 0.91
N GLY A 113 -2.62 12.58 -0.23
CA GLY A 113 -2.03 11.31 -0.69
C GLY A 113 -1.68 11.34 -2.17
N LEU A 114 -0.55 10.71 -2.55
CA LEU A 114 -0.08 10.58 -3.92
C LEU A 114 0.39 9.16 -4.18
N GLY A 115 -0.15 8.55 -5.23
CA GLY A 115 0.33 7.29 -5.82
C GLY A 115 0.90 7.50 -7.21
N VAL A 116 1.58 6.50 -7.74
CA VAL A 116 2.29 6.58 -9.01
C VAL A 116 1.87 5.48 -9.98
N ARG A 117 2.35 5.57 -11.23
CA ARG A 117 2.18 4.53 -12.22
C ARG A 117 3.00 3.30 -11.83
N MET A 118 2.31 2.19 -11.62
CA MET A 118 2.95 0.93 -11.30
C MET A 118 3.00 0.02 -12.51
N HIS A 119 4.15 -0.58 -12.74
CA HIS A 119 4.35 -1.65 -13.70
C HIS A 119 4.48 -2.99 -12.96
N ASN A 120 3.92 -4.04 -13.54
CA ASN A 120 4.19 -5.41 -13.12
C ASN A 120 5.59 -5.83 -13.58
N ALA A 121 6.10 -6.96 -13.08
CA ALA A 121 7.42 -7.49 -13.46
C ALA A 121 7.56 -7.76 -14.99
N ASP A 122 6.46 -8.01 -15.69
CA ASP A 122 6.41 -8.20 -17.15
C ASP A 122 6.32 -6.88 -17.96
N GLY A 123 6.40 -5.74 -17.27
CA GLY A 123 6.28 -4.40 -17.86
C GLY A 123 4.85 -3.93 -18.14
N SER A 124 3.84 -4.75 -17.93
CA SER A 124 2.44 -4.35 -18.10
C SER A 124 2.01 -3.36 -17.01
N LEU A 125 1.08 -2.46 -17.36
CA LEU A 125 0.53 -1.49 -16.40
C LEU A 125 -0.33 -2.19 -15.33
N ALA A 126 -0.12 -1.84 -14.09
CA ALA A 126 -0.88 -2.35 -12.97
C ALA A 126 -2.15 -1.49 -12.75
N PRO A 127 -3.36 -2.02 -13.01
CA PRO A 127 -4.60 -1.24 -12.92
C PRO A 127 -4.87 -0.69 -11.51
N GLU A 128 -4.31 -1.28 -10.48
CA GLU A 128 -4.41 -0.82 -9.10
C GLU A 128 -3.64 0.47 -8.79
N SER A 129 -2.89 1.01 -9.74
CA SER A 129 -2.33 2.38 -9.66
C SER A 129 -3.42 3.43 -9.46
N ARG A 130 -4.63 3.16 -9.92
CA ARG A 130 -5.77 4.09 -9.89
C ARG A 130 -7.01 3.31 -9.45
N ARG A 131 -7.48 3.56 -8.23
CA ARG A 131 -8.61 2.81 -7.67
C ARG A 131 -9.67 3.76 -7.10
N ALA A 132 -10.93 3.33 -7.21
CA ALA A 132 -12.05 3.92 -6.48
C ALA A 132 -12.24 3.23 -5.11
N ILE A 133 -12.87 3.93 -4.18
CA ILE A 133 -13.32 3.35 -2.90
C ILE A 133 -14.23 2.15 -3.18
N PRO A 134 -13.98 0.98 -2.56
CA PRO A 134 -14.82 -0.19 -2.69
C PRO A 134 -16.13 -0.02 -1.88
N SER A 135 -16.94 0.99 -2.26
CA SER A 135 -18.28 1.13 -1.71
C SER A 135 -19.11 -0.14 -2.01
N PRO A 136 -20.22 -0.39 -1.29
CA PRO A 136 -21.06 -1.56 -1.57
C PRO A 136 -21.45 -1.69 -3.04
N TRP A 137 -21.78 -0.56 -3.69
CA TRP A 137 -22.13 -0.53 -5.10
C TRP A 137 -20.94 -0.83 -6.02
N VAL A 138 -19.80 -0.19 -5.82
CA VAL A 138 -18.58 -0.43 -6.62
C VAL A 138 -18.10 -1.87 -6.45
N SER A 139 -18.18 -2.42 -5.24
CA SER A 139 -17.83 -3.81 -4.95
C SER A 139 -18.76 -4.78 -5.65
N CYS A 140 -20.07 -4.51 -5.65
CA CYS A 140 -21.06 -5.31 -6.37
C CYS A 140 -20.77 -5.34 -7.88
N LEU A 141 -20.56 -4.18 -8.50
CA LEU A 141 -20.21 -4.08 -9.92
C LEU A 141 -18.93 -4.85 -10.25
N LYS A 142 -17.90 -4.71 -9.43
CA LYS A 142 -16.63 -5.44 -9.59
C LYS A 142 -16.83 -6.96 -9.53
N MET A 143 -17.67 -7.44 -8.61
CA MET A 143 -17.99 -8.86 -8.49
C MET A 143 -18.73 -9.40 -9.72
N LEU A 144 -19.52 -8.57 -10.39
CA LEU A 144 -20.21 -8.88 -11.64
C LEU A 144 -19.31 -8.72 -12.89
N GLY A 145 -18.02 -8.40 -12.71
CA GLY A 145 -17.06 -8.22 -13.80
C GLY A 145 -16.96 -6.81 -14.36
N PHE A 146 -17.76 -5.86 -13.87
CA PHE A 146 -17.70 -4.45 -14.29
C PHE A 146 -16.60 -3.69 -13.53
N THR A 147 -15.35 -3.85 -13.95
CA THR A 147 -14.16 -3.36 -13.23
C THR A 147 -13.79 -1.90 -13.55
N LYS A 148 -14.32 -1.32 -14.65
CA LYS A 148 -13.95 0.02 -15.15
C LYS A 148 -14.09 1.11 -14.08
N ARG A 149 -15.18 1.10 -13.29
CA ARG A 149 -15.40 2.08 -12.22
C ARG A 149 -14.38 1.90 -11.09
N TYR A 150 -14.11 0.66 -10.69
CA TYR A 150 -13.17 0.37 -9.61
C TYR A 150 -11.74 0.79 -9.94
N TYR A 151 -11.29 0.55 -11.18
CA TYR A 151 -9.94 0.92 -11.63
C TYR A 151 -9.88 2.31 -12.26
N MET A 152 -10.95 3.11 -12.15
CA MET A 152 -11.02 4.46 -12.68
C MET A 152 -10.47 4.58 -14.10
N SER A 153 -10.87 3.64 -14.97
CA SER A 153 -10.32 3.46 -16.32
C SER A 153 -10.59 4.64 -17.29
N HIS A 154 -11.31 5.65 -16.83
CA HIS A 154 -11.53 6.91 -17.57
C HIS A 154 -10.37 7.90 -17.43
N LEU A 155 -9.46 7.67 -16.47
CA LEU A 155 -8.30 8.54 -16.28
C LEU A 155 -7.18 8.17 -17.29
N SER A 156 -6.41 9.18 -17.70
CA SER A 156 -5.18 8.99 -18.48
C SER A 156 -4.12 8.26 -17.67
N TRP A 157 -3.25 7.51 -18.35
CA TRP A 157 -2.04 6.94 -17.75
C TRP A 157 -0.87 7.93 -17.73
N ASP A 158 -0.92 8.95 -18.58
CA ASP A 158 0.20 9.84 -18.86
C ASP A 158 0.00 11.23 -18.25
N GLU A 159 -1.11 11.45 -17.55
CA GLU A 159 -1.43 12.71 -16.88
C GLU A 159 -1.77 12.50 -15.40
N PRO A 160 -1.42 13.45 -14.51
CA PRO A 160 -1.88 13.41 -13.15
C PRO A 160 -3.41 13.46 -13.07
N GLY A 161 -3.98 12.73 -12.12
CA GLY A 161 -5.44 12.68 -11.96
C GLY A 161 -5.85 12.42 -10.51
N ARG A 162 -7.01 12.96 -10.14
CA ARG A 162 -7.60 12.65 -8.82
C ARG A 162 -8.10 11.22 -8.79
N ILE A 163 -7.69 10.48 -7.78
CA ILE A 163 -8.12 9.09 -7.54
C ILE A 163 -8.77 9.01 -6.15
N GLU A 164 -9.46 7.90 -5.90
CA GLU A 164 -10.09 7.74 -4.58
C GLU A 164 -9.20 6.95 -3.62
N VAL A 165 -8.42 5.98 -4.13
CA VAL A 165 -7.56 5.12 -3.31
C VAL A 165 -6.16 5.07 -3.90
N VAL A 166 -5.17 5.39 -3.09
CA VAL A 166 -3.74 5.21 -3.38
C VAL A 166 -3.32 3.80 -2.97
N SER A 167 -2.41 3.18 -3.71
CA SER A 167 -1.87 1.85 -3.39
C SER A 167 -0.78 1.95 -2.31
N GLY A 168 -0.84 1.07 -1.31
CA GLY A 168 0.20 0.94 -0.28
C GLY A 168 1.57 0.52 -0.81
N ALA A 169 1.67 0.08 -2.08
CA ALA A 169 2.96 -0.22 -2.70
C ALA A 169 3.85 1.02 -2.90
N PHE A 170 3.24 2.17 -3.16
CA PHE A 170 3.84 3.51 -3.16
C PHE A 170 2.77 4.50 -2.72
N PHE A 171 2.85 4.97 -1.49
CA PHE A 171 1.89 5.92 -0.94
C PHE A 171 2.62 7.08 -0.30
N MET A 172 2.81 8.18 -1.05
CA MET A 172 3.35 9.41 -0.49
C MET A 172 2.24 10.20 0.19
N LEU A 173 2.47 10.57 1.43
CA LEU A 173 1.51 11.19 2.34
C LEU A 173 2.03 12.54 2.82
N ARG A 174 1.18 13.54 2.90
CA ARG A 174 1.49 14.81 3.56
C ARG A 174 1.39 14.64 5.08
N ARG A 175 2.44 14.99 5.82
CA ARG A 175 2.45 14.91 7.30
C ARG A 175 1.24 15.58 7.92
N LYS A 176 0.96 16.81 7.51
CA LYS A 176 -0.20 17.58 8.03
C LYS A 176 -1.53 16.86 7.80
N ALA A 177 -1.65 16.10 6.73
CA ALA A 177 -2.84 15.29 6.48
C ALA A 177 -2.91 14.09 7.43
N LEU A 178 -1.79 13.39 7.65
CA LEU A 178 -1.70 12.31 8.65
C LEU A 178 -1.99 12.80 10.07
N ASP A 179 -1.47 13.96 10.45
CA ASP A 179 -1.72 14.55 11.78
C ASP A 179 -3.20 14.81 12.00
N GLN A 180 -3.93 15.18 10.95
CA GLN A 180 -5.38 15.44 11.00
C GLN A 180 -6.22 14.16 11.01
N VAL A 181 -5.90 13.18 10.15
CA VAL A 181 -6.76 12.01 9.95
C VAL A 181 -6.29 10.77 10.73
N GLY A 182 -5.12 10.83 11.34
CA GLY A 182 -4.47 9.74 12.05
C GLY A 182 -3.67 8.82 11.13
N LEU A 183 -2.83 7.97 11.73
CA LEU A 183 -1.94 7.03 11.08
C LEU A 183 -2.71 5.84 10.46
N LEU A 184 -1.99 4.83 9.99
CA LEU A 184 -2.59 3.56 9.55
C LEU A 184 -3.37 2.92 10.71
N ASP A 185 -4.55 2.38 10.41
CA ASP A 185 -5.36 1.69 11.42
C ASP A 185 -4.78 0.30 11.70
N GLU A 186 -4.40 0.08 12.95
CA GLU A 186 -3.68 -1.12 13.41
C GLU A 186 -4.58 -2.36 13.55
N ASP A 187 -5.90 -2.23 13.35
CA ASP A 187 -6.81 -3.38 13.22
C ASP A 187 -6.57 -4.15 11.91
N PHE A 188 -5.98 -3.48 10.89
CA PHE A 188 -5.55 -4.13 9.65
C PHE A 188 -4.15 -4.71 9.82
N PHE A 189 -4.07 -6.03 9.87
CA PHE A 189 -2.76 -6.70 9.87
C PHE A 189 -2.02 -6.47 8.53
N MET A 190 -2.74 -6.64 7.42
CA MET A 190 -2.27 -6.41 6.05
C MET A 190 -3.50 -6.32 5.14
N TYR A 191 -3.41 -5.53 4.06
CA TYR A 191 -4.49 -5.22 3.13
C TYR A 191 -5.61 -4.37 3.73
N GLY A 192 -6.08 -3.42 2.95
CA GLY A 192 -7.19 -2.54 3.30
C GLY A 192 -6.82 -1.31 4.12
N GLU A 193 -5.64 -1.28 4.76
CA GLU A 193 -5.11 -0.11 5.46
C GLU A 193 -4.90 1.08 4.52
N ASP A 194 -4.47 0.83 3.28
CA ASP A 194 -4.32 1.84 2.23
C ASP A 194 -5.68 2.40 1.78
N ILE A 195 -6.68 1.54 1.66
CA ILE A 195 -8.06 1.94 1.34
C ILE A 195 -8.66 2.76 2.49
N ASP A 196 -8.45 2.31 3.72
CA ASP A 196 -8.93 2.99 4.93
C ASP A 196 -8.33 4.40 5.06
N LEU A 197 -7.00 4.48 4.95
CA LEU A 197 -6.31 5.77 5.04
C LEU A 197 -6.71 6.71 3.90
N SER A 198 -6.75 6.21 2.66
CA SER A 198 -7.21 6.98 1.50
C SER A 198 -8.63 7.53 1.71
N TYR A 199 -9.52 6.72 2.26
CA TYR A 199 -10.89 7.13 2.56
C TYR A 199 -10.98 8.17 3.67
N ARG A 200 -10.16 8.04 4.73
CA ARG A 200 -10.06 9.04 5.79
C ARG A 200 -9.51 10.36 5.29
N LEU A 201 -8.52 10.35 4.41
CA LEU A 201 -8.00 11.56 3.75
C LEU A 201 -9.12 12.29 3.00
N LEU A 202 -9.87 11.60 2.15
CA LEU A 202 -11.01 12.19 1.42
C LEU A 202 -12.06 12.76 2.36
N LYS A 203 -12.42 12.04 3.44
CA LYS A 203 -13.35 12.53 4.45
C LYS A 203 -12.82 13.73 5.24
N GLY A 204 -11.52 13.83 5.41
CA GLY A 204 -10.83 14.95 6.05
C GLY A 204 -10.71 16.20 5.15
N GLY A 205 -11.22 16.14 3.92
CA GLY A 205 -11.17 17.24 2.96
C GLY A 205 -9.88 17.29 2.13
N TRP A 206 -9.03 16.26 2.23
CA TRP A 206 -7.83 16.12 1.41
C TRP A 206 -8.14 15.44 0.09
N GLU A 207 -7.22 15.57 -0.88
CA GLU A 207 -7.30 14.95 -2.19
C GLU A 207 -6.27 13.81 -2.30
N ASN A 208 -6.68 12.70 -2.93
CA ASN A 208 -5.77 11.64 -3.34
C ASN A 208 -5.49 11.78 -4.83
N TRP A 209 -4.22 11.68 -5.20
CA TRP A 209 -3.76 11.89 -6.56
C TRP A 209 -2.99 10.70 -7.12
N TYR A 210 -3.06 10.54 -8.41
CA TYR A 210 -2.22 9.70 -9.24
C TYR A 210 -1.23 10.59 -10.00
N HIS A 211 0.04 10.21 -10.05
CA HIS A 211 1.07 10.87 -10.86
C HIS A 211 1.69 9.85 -11.84
N PRO A 212 2.03 10.23 -13.10
CA PRO A 212 2.56 9.32 -14.10
C PRO A 212 4.05 8.96 -13.94
N SER A 213 4.67 9.26 -12.80
CA SER A 213 6.00 8.74 -12.45
C SER A 213 5.96 7.22 -12.25
N ASP A 214 7.06 6.53 -12.50
CA ASP A 214 7.10 5.09 -12.63
C ASP A 214 7.75 4.36 -11.45
N ILE A 215 7.14 3.23 -11.07
CA ILE A 215 7.78 2.19 -10.28
C ILE A 215 7.49 0.81 -10.91
N VAL A 216 8.38 -0.16 -10.68
CA VAL A 216 8.09 -1.58 -10.91
C VAL A 216 7.73 -2.21 -9.57
N HIS A 217 6.64 -2.99 -9.53
CA HIS A 217 6.19 -3.71 -8.33
C HIS A 217 6.08 -5.20 -8.62
N PHE A 218 6.94 -6.03 -8.05
CA PHE A 218 7.03 -7.46 -8.32
C PHE A 218 5.87 -8.28 -7.75
N LYS A 219 5.12 -7.75 -6.83
CA LYS A 219 3.87 -8.27 -6.25
C LYS A 219 3.88 -9.70 -5.73
N GLY A 220 3.83 -9.81 -4.43
CA GLY A 220 3.54 -11.07 -3.76
C GLY A 220 4.75 -11.86 -3.35
N GLU A 221 5.93 -11.27 -3.41
CA GLU A 221 7.17 -11.90 -2.99
C GLU A 221 7.22 -12.11 -1.47
N SER A 222 6.61 -11.20 -0.72
CA SER A 222 6.44 -11.35 0.74
C SER A 222 5.18 -12.13 1.15
N THR A 223 4.32 -12.54 0.17
CA THR A 223 3.02 -13.15 0.48
C THR A 223 2.62 -14.25 -0.49
N GLN A 224 2.54 -15.48 -0.01
CA GLN A 224 1.99 -16.60 -0.80
C GLN A 224 0.46 -16.48 -0.92
N LYS A 225 -0.03 -15.95 -2.04
CA LYS A 225 -1.47 -15.77 -2.33
C LYS A 225 -2.29 -17.05 -2.29
N SER A 226 -1.66 -18.22 -2.39
CA SER A 226 -2.27 -19.55 -2.30
C SER A 226 -2.36 -20.11 -0.88
N SER A 227 -2.04 -19.31 0.15
CA SER A 227 -2.09 -19.76 1.53
C SER A 227 -3.45 -19.48 2.18
N PHE A 228 -3.88 -20.38 3.09
CA PHE A 228 -5.07 -20.15 3.92
C PHE A 228 -4.98 -18.86 4.73
N ARG A 229 -3.75 -18.52 5.20
CA ARG A 229 -3.49 -17.28 5.94
C ARG A 229 -3.79 -16.05 5.10
N TYR A 230 -3.38 -16.05 3.81
CA TYR A 230 -3.69 -14.96 2.88
C TYR A 230 -5.20 -14.74 2.76
N VAL A 231 -5.95 -15.82 2.49
CA VAL A 231 -7.41 -15.73 2.35
C VAL A 231 -8.04 -15.17 3.62
N HIS A 232 -7.64 -15.68 4.79
CA HIS A 232 -8.16 -15.21 6.08
C HIS A 232 -7.90 -13.72 6.27
N VAL A 233 -6.63 -13.27 6.16
CA VAL A 233 -6.24 -11.87 6.39
C VAL A 233 -6.92 -10.94 5.39
N PHE A 234 -6.96 -11.30 4.10
CA PHE A 234 -7.54 -10.48 3.05
C PHE A 234 -9.06 -10.27 3.25
N TYR A 235 -9.81 -11.35 3.51
CA TYR A 235 -11.26 -11.23 3.70
C TYR A 235 -11.61 -10.61 5.06
N GLN A 236 -10.80 -10.82 6.09
CA GLN A 236 -10.94 -10.12 7.35
C GLN A 236 -10.76 -8.61 7.18
N ALA A 237 -9.77 -8.17 6.42
CA ALA A 237 -9.56 -6.75 6.11
C ALA A 237 -10.79 -6.13 5.41
N MET A 238 -11.40 -6.84 4.46
CA MET A 238 -12.65 -6.40 3.83
C MET A 238 -13.78 -6.21 4.85
N LEU A 239 -13.93 -7.15 5.79
CA LEU A 239 -14.96 -7.06 6.84
C LEU A 239 -14.69 -5.93 7.83
N ILE A 240 -13.42 -5.67 8.20
CA ILE A 240 -13.02 -4.54 9.05
C ILE A 240 -13.40 -3.23 8.36
N PHE A 241 -12.95 -3.04 7.11
CA PHE A 241 -13.25 -1.83 6.32
C PHE A 241 -14.77 -1.60 6.20
N PHE A 242 -15.50 -2.64 5.85
CA PHE A 242 -16.95 -2.55 5.70
C PHE A 242 -17.65 -2.22 7.02
N ARG A 243 -17.27 -2.88 8.12
CA ARG A 243 -17.81 -2.60 9.46
C ARG A 243 -17.55 -1.17 9.89
N LYS A 244 -16.31 -0.70 9.68
CA LYS A 244 -15.87 0.65 10.10
C LYS A 244 -16.59 1.76 9.36
N HIS A 245 -16.71 1.63 8.04
CA HIS A 245 -17.20 2.73 7.19
C HIS A 245 -18.65 2.60 6.77
N TYR A 246 -19.21 1.42 6.75
CA TYR A 246 -20.57 1.13 6.29
C TYR A 246 -21.43 0.35 7.30
N GLY A 247 -20.92 0.06 8.49
CA GLY A 247 -21.63 -0.71 9.51
C GLY A 247 -22.92 -0.04 10.05
N HIS A 248 -23.04 1.27 9.85
CA HIS A 248 -24.25 2.06 10.20
C HIS A 248 -25.40 1.91 9.19
N LEU A 249 -25.13 1.33 8.02
CA LEU A 249 -26.17 1.09 7.02
C LEU A 249 -27.14 0.01 7.48
N SER A 250 -28.39 0.09 6.97
CA SER A 250 -29.43 -0.89 7.24
C SER A 250 -28.93 -2.34 6.99
N ILE A 251 -29.45 -3.29 7.77
CA ILE A 251 -29.13 -4.70 7.64
C ILE A 251 -29.41 -5.23 6.23
N PHE A 252 -30.40 -4.68 5.54
CA PHE A 252 -30.72 -5.04 4.16
C PHE A 252 -29.56 -4.74 3.19
N PHE A 253 -28.69 -3.76 3.49
CA PHE A 253 -27.51 -3.45 2.70
C PHE A 253 -26.27 -4.20 3.22
N THR A 254 -26.14 -4.35 4.54
CA THR A 254 -24.93 -4.90 5.15
C THR A 254 -24.88 -6.42 5.07
N LEU A 255 -26.03 -7.10 5.20
CA LEU A 255 -26.09 -8.57 5.18
C LEU A 255 -25.70 -9.17 3.82
N PRO A 256 -26.21 -8.69 2.67
CA PRO A 256 -25.81 -9.20 1.36
C PRO A 256 -24.29 -9.05 1.10
N VAL A 257 -23.70 -7.90 1.50
CA VAL A 257 -22.25 -7.66 1.32
C VAL A 257 -21.43 -8.63 2.16
N LYS A 258 -21.79 -8.82 3.44
CA LYS A 258 -21.12 -9.79 4.32
C LYS A 258 -21.24 -11.23 3.77
N LEU A 259 -22.41 -11.63 3.34
CA LEU A 259 -22.62 -12.95 2.74
C LEU A 259 -21.78 -13.14 1.47
N ALA A 260 -21.68 -12.13 0.62
CA ALA A 260 -20.85 -12.16 -0.57
C ALA A 260 -19.35 -12.29 -0.23
N ILE A 261 -18.86 -11.58 0.80
CA ILE A 261 -17.48 -11.69 1.29
C ILE A 261 -17.21 -13.12 1.77
N TYR A 262 -18.06 -13.68 2.63
CA TYR A 262 -17.90 -15.05 3.13
C TYR A 262 -17.98 -16.10 2.02
N PHE A 263 -18.90 -15.93 1.07
CA PHE A 263 -19.01 -16.84 -0.08
C PHE A 263 -17.74 -16.83 -0.94
N ARG A 264 -17.19 -15.66 -1.24
CA ARG A 264 -15.92 -15.54 -1.99
C ARG A 264 -14.74 -16.11 -1.22
N ALA A 265 -14.69 -15.91 0.10
CA ALA A 265 -13.68 -16.55 0.95
C ALA A 265 -13.76 -18.08 0.87
N ALA A 266 -14.96 -18.65 0.95
CA ALA A 266 -15.19 -20.09 0.82
C ALA A 266 -14.73 -20.62 -0.55
N LEU A 267 -15.06 -19.94 -1.65
CA LEU A 267 -14.60 -20.32 -2.99
C LEU A 267 -13.07 -20.28 -3.10
N ALA A 268 -12.42 -19.24 -2.55
CA ALA A 268 -10.95 -19.15 -2.55
C ALA A 268 -10.31 -20.30 -1.75
N LEU A 269 -10.90 -20.70 -0.63
CA LEU A 269 -10.43 -21.86 0.15
C LEU A 269 -10.58 -23.17 -0.62
N ILE A 270 -11.72 -23.38 -1.31
CA ILE A 270 -11.96 -24.53 -2.16
C ILE A 270 -10.93 -24.62 -3.28
N ASP A 271 -10.61 -23.51 -3.92
CA ASP A 271 -9.58 -23.44 -4.97
C ASP A 271 -8.20 -23.84 -4.47
N ILE A 272 -7.82 -23.39 -3.27
CA ILE A 272 -6.56 -23.78 -2.63
C ILE A 272 -6.54 -25.30 -2.35
N ILE A 273 -7.63 -25.84 -1.81
CA ILE A 273 -7.75 -27.28 -1.53
C ILE A 273 -7.64 -28.09 -2.82
N ARG A 274 -8.37 -27.70 -3.88
CA ARG A 274 -8.29 -28.38 -5.18
C ARG A 274 -6.88 -28.40 -5.75
N LYS A 275 -6.17 -27.25 -5.72
CA LYS A 275 -4.78 -27.17 -6.18
C LYS A 275 -3.84 -28.05 -5.37
N LYS A 276 -4.07 -28.21 -4.05
CA LYS A 276 -3.26 -29.09 -3.19
C LYS A 276 -3.55 -30.58 -3.40
N LEU A 277 -4.77 -30.94 -3.81
CA LEU A 277 -5.14 -32.34 -4.05
C LEU A 277 -4.76 -32.83 -5.46
N HIS A 278 -4.50 -31.94 -6.40
CA HIS A 278 -4.07 -32.26 -7.77
C HIS A 278 -2.55 -32.13 -7.98
N LEU A 279 -1.77 -31.87 -6.91
CA LEU A 279 -0.32 -31.96 -6.82
C LEU A 279 0.09 -33.23 -6.11
#